data_c5a49a9fba6cc8f85eb5c7edd95d9f4c
#
_entry.id   c5a49a9fba6cc8f85eb5c7edd95d9f4c
#
_cell.length_a   1.000
_cell.length_b   1.000
_cell.length_c   1.000
_cell.angle_alpha   90.00
_cell.angle_beta   90.00
_cell.angle_gamma   90.00
#
_symmetry.space_group_name_H-M   'P 1'
#
loop_
_entity.id
_entity.type
_entity.pdbx_description
1 polymer ?
#
loop_
_entity_poly.entity_id
_entity_poly.type
_entity_poly.pdbx_seq_one_letter_code
_entity_poly.pdbx_strand_id
1 'polypeptide(L)'
;MILERPRKTSAFKFVIPGIIIGIIVTAAAVGAYHYSGDARFCSSCHSMKFVHEKWGMSNHHQFTCTECHLPDMHLPGKVVYKIRAGLNDLFHETLRDYPPGICLSGEARAIAGGNCIRCHTSTISETKMTSKNTDCLACHRYLVHGRGVDNGGIKIEK
;
A
#
# COMPACT_ATOMS: atom_id res chain seq x y z
N MET A 1 15.16 -65.68 4.09
CA MET A 1 14.95 -64.34 4.67
C MET A 1 15.11 -63.36 3.52
N ILE A 2 13.98 -62.97 2.90
CA ILE A 2 13.95 -62.12 1.70
C ILE A 2 13.81 -60.68 2.21
N LEU A 3 14.87 -59.91 2.06
CA LEU A 3 14.86 -58.48 2.37
C LEU A 3 14.07 -57.74 1.26
N GLU A 4 12.84 -57.40 1.53
CA GLU A 4 12.08 -56.50 0.65
C GLU A 4 12.75 -55.11 0.60
N ARG A 5 13.23 -54.71 -0.59
CA ARG A 5 13.70 -53.35 -0.85
C ARG A 5 12.54 -52.36 -0.73
N PRO A 6 12.68 -51.30 0.08
CA PRO A 6 11.63 -50.29 0.14
C PRO A 6 11.45 -49.63 -1.22
N ARG A 7 10.22 -49.56 -1.65
CA ARG A 7 9.76 -49.01 -2.94
C ARG A 7 10.01 -47.48 -2.98
N LYS A 8 11.16 -47.07 -3.55
CA LYS A 8 11.57 -45.63 -3.69
C LYS A 8 10.70 -44.78 -4.63
N THR A 9 9.56 -45.26 -5.10
CA THR A 9 8.83 -44.66 -6.23
C THR A 9 7.70 -43.71 -5.87
N SER A 10 7.38 -43.50 -4.57
CA SER A 10 6.23 -42.67 -4.19
C SER A 10 6.52 -41.17 -4.06
N ALA A 11 7.67 -40.79 -3.50
CA ALA A 11 8.00 -39.40 -3.25
C ALA A 11 8.17 -38.54 -4.52
N PHE A 12 8.77 -39.15 -5.58
CA PHE A 12 9.07 -38.42 -6.81
C PHE A 12 7.82 -38.01 -7.59
N LYS A 13 6.72 -38.77 -7.43
CA LYS A 13 5.42 -38.47 -8.07
C LYS A 13 4.78 -37.17 -7.54
N PHE A 14 5.15 -36.73 -6.33
CA PHE A 14 4.62 -35.52 -5.71
C PHE A 14 5.53 -34.32 -5.85
N VAL A 15 6.81 -34.50 -6.23
CA VAL A 15 7.76 -33.40 -6.36
C VAL A 15 7.37 -32.46 -7.51
N ILE A 16 7.10 -32.99 -8.69
CA ILE A 16 6.73 -32.20 -9.86
C ILE A 16 5.43 -31.42 -9.63
N PRO A 17 4.31 -32.06 -9.20
CA PRO A 17 3.10 -31.32 -8.84
C PRO A 17 3.33 -30.28 -7.73
N GLY A 18 4.15 -30.59 -6.73
CA GLY A 18 4.48 -29.66 -5.66
C GLY A 18 5.22 -28.42 -6.16
N ILE A 19 6.19 -28.59 -7.07
CA ILE A 19 6.89 -27.47 -7.70
C ILE A 19 5.91 -26.62 -8.52
N ILE A 20 5.06 -27.24 -9.34
CA ILE A 20 4.07 -26.50 -10.15
C ILE A 20 3.12 -25.71 -9.28
N ILE A 21 2.57 -26.34 -8.24
CA ILE A 21 1.69 -25.64 -7.27
C ILE A 21 2.44 -24.50 -6.59
N GLY A 22 3.68 -24.71 -6.16
CA GLY A 22 4.51 -23.68 -5.54
C GLY A 22 4.73 -22.49 -6.47
N ILE A 23 5.01 -22.74 -7.75
CA ILE A 23 5.17 -21.66 -8.76
C ILE A 23 3.86 -20.89 -8.92
N ILE A 24 2.74 -21.58 -9.06
CA ILE A 24 1.42 -20.95 -9.24
C ILE A 24 1.07 -20.09 -8.03
N VAL A 25 1.22 -20.63 -6.82
CA VAL A 25 0.93 -19.90 -5.57
C VAL A 25 1.82 -18.67 -5.43
N THR A 26 3.11 -18.83 -5.73
CA THR A 26 4.06 -17.69 -5.67
C THR A 26 3.69 -16.61 -6.70
N ALA A 27 3.42 -17.00 -7.94
CA ALA A 27 3.02 -16.07 -9.00
C ALA A 27 1.71 -15.34 -8.64
N ALA A 28 0.73 -16.05 -8.09
CA ALA A 28 -0.53 -15.47 -7.63
C ALA A 28 -0.31 -14.48 -6.47
N ALA A 29 0.55 -14.83 -5.50
CA ALA A 29 0.88 -13.95 -4.38
C ALA A 29 1.59 -12.67 -4.82
N VAL A 30 2.56 -12.78 -5.74
CA VAL A 30 3.24 -11.62 -6.33
C VAL A 30 2.26 -10.76 -7.13
N GLY A 31 1.42 -11.37 -7.95
CA GLY A 31 0.39 -10.66 -8.71
C GLY A 31 -0.60 -9.92 -7.80
N ALA A 32 -1.07 -10.56 -6.75
CA ALA A 32 -1.96 -9.95 -5.75
C ALA A 32 -1.28 -8.79 -5.01
N TYR A 33 0.01 -8.93 -4.67
CA TYR A 33 0.78 -7.86 -4.03
C TYR A 33 0.87 -6.62 -4.93
N HIS A 34 1.18 -6.79 -6.22
CA HIS A 34 1.25 -5.67 -7.17
C HIS A 34 -0.13 -5.07 -7.44
N TYR A 35 -1.12 -5.90 -7.73
CA TYR A 35 -2.50 -5.46 -8.00
C TYR A 35 -3.09 -4.67 -6.82
N SER A 36 -2.89 -5.13 -5.59
CA SER A 36 -3.37 -4.41 -4.40
C SER A 36 -2.67 -3.07 -4.11
N GLY A 37 -1.66 -2.72 -4.90
CA GLY A 37 -1.01 -1.39 -4.86
C GLY A 37 -1.46 -0.44 -5.97
N ASP A 38 -2.20 -0.95 -6.95
CA ASP A 38 -2.70 -0.17 -8.08
C ASP A 38 -3.84 0.78 -7.64
N ALA A 39 -3.90 1.94 -8.27
CA ALA A 39 -4.91 2.94 -7.96
C ALA A 39 -6.35 2.43 -8.23
N ARG A 40 -6.52 1.52 -9.20
CA ARG A 40 -7.81 0.89 -9.51
C ARG A 40 -8.29 -0.01 -8.37
N PHE A 41 -7.38 -0.71 -7.71
CA PHE A 41 -7.73 -1.51 -6.53
C PHE A 41 -8.17 -0.59 -5.38
N CYS A 42 -7.41 0.47 -5.09
CA CYS A 42 -7.77 1.42 -4.03
C CYS A 42 -9.12 2.09 -4.29
N SER A 43 -9.43 2.45 -5.54
CA SER A 43 -10.72 3.06 -5.92
C SER A 43 -11.92 2.11 -5.91
N SER A 44 -11.70 0.81 -5.70
CA SER A 44 -12.81 -0.15 -5.55
C SER A 44 -13.61 0.05 -4.27
N CYS A 45 -13.00 0.63 -3.23
CA CYS A 45 -13.69 1.02 -2.01
C CYS A 45 -14.47 2.31 -2.20
N HIS A 46 -15.67 2.36 -1.61
CA HIS A 46 -16.55 3.53 -1.73
C HIS A 46 -15.92 4.80 -1.15
N SER A 47 -15.29 4.67 0.01
CA SER A 47 -14.61 5.77 0.70
C SER A 47 -13.45 6.38 -0.09
N MET A 48 -12.85 5.62 -1.02
CA MET A 48 -11.67 6.03 -1.78
C MET A 48 -11.98 6.65 -3.15
N LYS A 49 -13.24 6.67 -3.59
CA LYS A 49 -13.61 7.19 -4.92
C LYS A 49 -13.21 8.64 -5.13
N PHE A 50 -13.55 9.50 -4.17
CA PHE A 50 -13.20 10.92 -4.24
C PHE A 50 -11.68 11.12 -4.21
N VAL A 51 -10.98 10.39 -3.36
CA VAL A 51 -9.51 10.44 -3.22
C VAL A 51 -8.85 10.06 -4.55
N HIS A 52 -9.32 8.99 -5.19
CA HIS A 52 -8.83 8.52 -6.47
C HIS A 52 -9.08 9.53 -7.59
N GLU A 53 -10.28 10.12 -7.67
CA GLU A 53 -10.61 11.15 -8.66
C GLU A 53 -9.68 12.36 -8.55
N LYS A 54 -9.47 12.87 -7.34
CA LYS A 54 -8.58 14.03 -7.09
C LYS A 54 -7.11 13.69 -7.37
N TRP A 55 -6.66 12.49 -7.00
CA TRP A 55 -5.33 12.01 -7.38
C TRP A 55 -5.15 11.99 -8.91
N GLY A 56 -6.14 11.48 -9.65
CA GLY A 56 -6.11 11.45 -11.12
C GLY A 56 -6.00 12.81 -11.80
N MET A 57 -6.44 13.88 -11.12
CA MET A 57 -6.31 15.27 -11.58
C MET A 57 -5.02 15.95 -11.09
N SER A 58 -4.23 15.31 -10.24
CA SER A 58 -3.00 15.87 -9.67
C SER A 58 -1.80 15.64 -10.56
N ASN A 59 -0.74 16.42 -10.36
CA ASN A 59 0.55 16.21 -11.03
C ASN A 59 1.27 14.93 -10.57
N HIS A 60 0.72 14.20 -9.58
CA HIS A 60 1.25 12.95 -9.06
C HIS A 60 0.47 11.71 -9.56
N HIS A 61 -0.43 11.86 -10.54
CA HIS A 61 -1.25 10.76 -11.07
C HIS A 61 -0.45 9.64 -11.74
N GLN A 62 0.83 9.87 -12.10
CA GLN A 62 1.73 8.85 -12.64
C GLN A 62 2.28 7.89 -11.57
N PHE A 63 2.16 8.21 -10.29
CA PHE A 63 2.66 7.39 -9.19
C PHE A 63 1.54 6.56 -8.59
N THR A 64 1.84 5.33 -8.19
CA THR A 64 0.85 4.48 -7.51
C THR A 64 0.59 4.98 -6.09
N CYS A 65 -0.58 4.64 -5.53
CA CYS A 65 -0.94 5.03 -4.16
C CYS A 65 0.13 4.54 -3.16
N THR A 66 0.67 3.35 -3.38
CA THR A 66 1.66 2.73 -2.49
C THR A 66 3.01 3.43 -2.50
N GLU A 67 3.36 4.19 -3.52
CA GLU A 67 4.62 4.95 -3.53
C GLU A 67 4.65 6.07 -2.51
N CYS A 68 3.49 6.61 -2.17
CA CYS A 68 3.34 7.64 -1.15
C CYS A 68 2.93 7.05 0.22
N HIS A 69 2.10 5.99 0.21
CA HIS A 69 1.48 5.47 1.43
C HIS A 69 2.18 4.25 2.06
N LEU A 70 3.13 3.61 1.38
CA LEU A 70 3.95 2.57 2.00
C LEU A 70 5.30 3.11 2.49
N PRO A 71 5.77 2.62 3.64
CA PRO A 71 7.07 3.04 4.18
C PRO A 71 8.22 2.61 3.25
N ASP A 72 9.25 3.45 3.16
CA ASP A 72 10.49 3.10 2.46
C ASP A 72 11.37 2.23 3.34
N MET A 73 11.19 0.92 3.24
CA MET A 73 11.90 -0.10 3.98
C MET A 73 12.09 -1.36 3.13
N HIS A 74 12.82 -2.35 3.66
CA HIS A 74 13.02 -3.64 3.01
C HIS A 74 11.70 -4.40 2.78
N LEU A 75 11.67 -5.25 1.75
CA LEU A 75 10.44 -5.90 1.24
C LEU A 75 9.60 -6.61 2.31
N PRO A 76 10.14 -7.45 3.21
CA PRO A 76 9.32 -8.10 4.23
C PRO A 76 8.56 -7.12 5.13
N GLY A 77 9.21 -6.02 5.53
CA GLY A 77 8.57 -4.97 6.31
C GLY A 77 7.43 -4.26 5.55
N LYS A 78 7.66 -3.95 4.26
CA LYS A 78 6.61 -3.38 3.38
C LYS A 78 5.39 -4.30 3.28
N VAL A 79 5.63 -5.62 3.10
CA VAL A 79 4.54 -6.61 3.01
C VAL A 79 3.73 -6.66 4.29
N VAL A 80 4.40 -6.75 5.44
CA VAL A 80 3.72 -6.78 6.75
C VAL A 80 2.91 -5.51 6.98
N TYR A 81 3.52 -4.34 6.73
CA TYR A 81 2.83 -3.06 6.87
C TYR A 81 1.60 -2.99 5.96
N LYS A 82 1.75 -3.36 4.68
CA LYS A 82 0.67 -3.34 3.69
C LYS A 82 -0.49 -4.26 4.08
N ILE A 83 -0.20 -5.47 4.57
CA ILE A 83 -1.22 -6.41 5.04
C ILE A 83 -1.95 -5.83 6.25
N ARG A 84 -1.22 -5.32 7.25
CA ARG A 84 -1.81 -4.73 8.47
C ARG A 84 -2.72 -3.55 8.12
N ALA A 85 -2.23 -2.60 7.34
CA ALA A 85 -2.99 -1.42 6.93
C ALA A 85 -4.20 -1.81 6.08
N GLY A 86 -4.02 -2.66 5.07
CA GLY A 86 -5.10 -3.07 4.18
C GLY A 86 -6.20 -3.88 4.88
N LEU A 87 -5.86 -4.73 5.86
CA LEU A 87 -6.87 -5.44 6.67
C LEU A 87 -7.65 -4.48 7.56
N ASN A 88 -6.98 -3.49 8.15
CA ASN A 88 -7.63 -2.45 8.94
C ASN A 88 -8.59 -1.63 8.08
N ASP A 89 -8.16 -1.19 6.92
CA ASP A 89 -8.98 -0.41 5.99
C ASP A 89 -10.18 -1.22 5.49
N LEU A 90 -9.97 -2.50 5.14
CA LEU A 90 -11.04 -3.41 4.74
C LEU A 90 -12.08 -3.61 5.85
N PHE A 91 -11.63 -3.75 7.10
CA PHE A 91 -12.51 -3.88 8.26
C PHE A 91 -13.39 -2.65 8.44
N HIS A 92 -12.80 -1.45 8.43
CA HIS A 92 -13.54 -0.20 8.58
C HIS A 92 -14.46 0.07 7.38
N GLU A 93 -14.02 -0.23 6.15
CA GLU A 93 -14.86 -0.10 4.96
C GLU A 93 -16.07 -1.04 5.00
N THR A 94 -15.88 -2.29 5.45
CA THR A 94 -16.95 -3.30 5.53
C THR A 94 -17.99 -2.93 6.58
N LEU A 95 -17.55 -2.45 7.72
CA LEU A 95 -18.45 -2.04 8.82
C LEU A 95 -18.97 -0.60 8.64
N ARG A 96 -18.43 0.15 7.67
CA ARG A 96 -18.65 1.59 7.50
C ARG A 96 -18.36 2.39 8.77
N ASP A 97 -17.42 1.89 9.57
CA ASP A 97 -16.96 2.48 10.82
C ASP A 97 -15.74 3.36 10.57
N TYR A 98 -15.97 4.48 9.91
CA TYR A 98 -14.97 5.51 9.68
C TYR A 98 -15.58 6.90 9.87
N PRO A 99 -14.78 7.90 10.29
CA PRO A 99 -15.27 9.26 10.49
C PRO A 99 -15.71 9.89 9.15
N PRO A 100 -16.59 10.89 9.17
CA PRO A 100 -17.04 11.60 7.97
C PRO A 100 -15.89 12.23 7.16
N GLY A 101 -14.77 12.53 7.81
CA GLY A 101 -13.54 13.01 7.19
C GLY A 101 -12.39 12.04 7.42
N ILE A 102 -11.89 11.39 6.37
CA ILE A 102 -10.72 10.51 6.45
C ILE A 102 -9.46 11.36 6.49
N CYS A 103 -8.61 11.08 7.48
CA CYS A 103 -7.29 11.69 7.61
C CYS A 103 -6.22 10.61 7.78
N LEU A 104 -4.98 10.96 7.45
CA LEU A 104 -3.83 10.10 7.76
C LEU A 104 -3.64 10.01 9.28
N SER A 105 -3.41 8.80 9.78
CA SER A 105 -2.88 8.62 11.13
C SER A 105 -1.51 9.26 11.27
N GLY A 106 -1.04 9.47 12.50
CA GLY A 106 0.29 10.04 12.74
C GLY A 106 1.41 9.22 12.07
N GLU A 107 1.32 7.88 12.15
CA GLU A 107 2.26 6.97 11.47
C GLU A 107 2.21 7.13 9.94
N ALA A 108 1.03 7.09 9.35
CA ALA A 108 0.85 7.23 7.90
C ALA A 108 1.29 8.62 7.39
N ARG A 109 1.10 9.66 8.20
CA ARG A 109 1.56 11.03 7.89
C ARG A 109 3.08 11.12 7.87
N ALA A 110 3.75 10.49 8.82
CA ALA A 110 5.22 10.44 8.86
C ALA A 110 5.78 9.67 7.66
N ILE A 111 5.15 8.55 7.29
CA ILE A 111 5.51 7.75 6.11
C ILE A 111 5.36 8.59 4.83
N ALA A 112 4.21 9.22 4.63
CA ALA A 112 3.96 10.04 3.46
C ALA A 112 4.93 11.23 3.37
N GLY A 113 5.23 11.89 4.50
CA GLY A 113 6.22 12.96 4.57
C GLY A 113 7.63 12.48 4.18
N GLY A 114 8.06 11.31 4.67
CA GLY A 114 9.33 10.70 4.30
C GLY A 114 9.41 10.37 2.80
N ASN A 115 8.33 9.88 2.22
CA ASN A 115 8.25 9.60 0.79
C ASN A 115 8.27 10.87 -0.08
N CYS A 116 7.73 12.00 0.41
CA CYS A 116 7.91 13.30 -0.25
C CYS A 116 9.39 13.68 -0.34
N ILE A 117 10.11 13.56 0.77
CA ILE A 117 11.55 13.89 0.84
C ILE A 117 12.35 12.96 -0.08
N ARG A 118 12.04 11.67 -0.12
CA ARG A 118 12.72 10.69 -0.99
C ARG A 118 12.78 11.14 -2.45
N CYS A 119 11.70 11.70 -2.99
CA CYS A 119 11.64 12.16 -4.37
C CYS A 119 12.08 13.63 -4.53
N HIS A 120 11.82 14.47 -3.53
CA HIS A 120 12.06 15.92 -3.62
C HIS A 120 13.36 16.39 -2.93
N THR A 121 14.25 15.47 -2.54
CA THR A 121 15.50 15.79 -1.85
C THR A 121 16.31 16.87 -2.58
N SER A 122 16.49 16.75 -3.89
CA SER A 122 17.26 17.73 -4.68
C SER A 122 16.63 19.13 -4.69
N THR A 123 15.30 19.21 -4.63
CA THR A 123 14.57 20.48 -4.65
C THR A 123 14.66 21.21 -3.31
N ILE A 124 14.75 20.47 -2.21
CA ILE A 124 14.70 21.05 -0.86
C ILE A 124 16.06 21.09 -0.15
N SER A 125 17.12 20.49 -0.74
CA SER A 125 18.45 20.33 -0.11
C SER A 125 19.04 21.61 0.45
N GLU A 126 18.87 22.71 -0.27
CA GLU A 126 19.39 24.03 0.12
C GLU A 126 18.38 24.86 0.96
N THR A 127 17.30 24.26 1.42
CA THR A 127 16.27 24.93 2.19
C THR A 127 16.22 24.44 3.64
N LYS A 128 15.58 25.22 4.52
CA LYS A 128 15.32 24.80 5.91
C LYS A 128 14.36 23.61 6.00
N MET A 129 13.76 23.16 4.89
CA MET A 129 12.84 22.03 4.82
C MET A 129 13.54 20.66 4.87
N THR A 130 14.86 20.61 4.80
CA THR A 130 15.65 19.37 4.93
C THR A 130 15.76 18.83 6.35
N SER A 131 15.26 19.56 7.36
CA SER A 131 15.29 19.07 8.74
C SER A 131 14.41 17.83 8.90
N LYS A 132 14.87 16.83 9.69
CA LYS A 132 14.16 15.55 9.91
C LYS A 132 12.73 15.66 10.45
N ASN A 133 12.36 16.85 10.94
CA ASN A 133 11.04 17.10 11.52
C ASN A 133 10.13 17.96 10.63
N THR A 134 10.50 18.19 9.36
CA THR A 134 9.66 18.98 8.47
C THR A 134 8.43 18.19 8.04
N ASP A 135 7.25 18.65 8.44
CA ASP A 135 5.97 18.11 8.02
C ASP A 135 5.50 18.79 6.73
N CYS A 136 5.84 18.19 5.59
CA CYS A 136 5.45 18.70 4.27
C CYS A 136 3.93 18.81 4.13
N LEU A 137 3.19 17.91 4.77
CA LEU A 137 1.74 17.86 4.69
C LEU A 137 1.05 18.94 5.54
N ALA A 138 1.78 19.66 6.38
CA ALA A 138 1.23 20.82 7.10
C ALA A 138 0.81 21.94 6.12
N CYS A 139 1.62 22.15 5.07
CA CYS A 139 1.35 23.17 4.04
C CYS A 139 0.78 22.54 2.74
N HIS A 140 1.24 21.33 2.36
CA HIS A 140 0.93 20.69 1.09
C HIS A 140 -0.14 19.61 1.17
N ARG A 141 -1.02 19.63 2.19
CA ARG A 141 -2.05 18.60 2.43
C ARG A 141 -3.03 18.38 1.27
N TYR A 142 -3.22 19.39 0.43
CA TYR A 142 -4.19 19.35 -0.67
C TYR A 142 -3.57 19.08 -2.05
N LEU A 143 -2.26 18.87 -2.09
CA LEU A 143 -1.51 18.78 -3.34
C LEU A 143 -1.97 17.60 -4.22
N VAL A 144 -2.22 16.45 -3.61
CA VAL A 144 -2.57 15.21 -4.33
C VAL A 144 -4.07 14.94 -4.33
N HIS A 145 -4.72 15.09 -3.18
CA HIS A 145 -6.12 14.70 -3.01
C HIS A 145 -7.10 15.90 -2.98
N GLY A 146 -6.61 17.09 -3.32
CA GLY A 146 -7.47 18.27 -3.43
C GLY A 146 -8.11 18.70 -2.11
N ARG A 147 -9.03 19.64 -2.23
CA ARG A 147 -9.86 20.13 -1.11
C ARG A 147 -11.23 19.46 -1.20
N GLY A 148 -11.58 18.69 -0.22
CA GLY A 148 -12.90 18.10 -0.07
C GLY A 148 -13.11 17.82 1.39
N VAL A 149 -12.93 18.87 2.24
CA VAL A 149 -12.54 18.69 3.62
C VAL A 149 -13.60 19.24 4.55
N ASP A 150 -14.13 18.36 5.40
CA ASP A 150 -14.68 18.77 6.68
C ASP A 150 -13.63 18.49 7.77
N ASN A 151 -13.30 19.50 8.59
CA ASN A 151 -12.43 19.38 9.79
C ASN A 151 -11.02 18.81 9.56
N GLY A 152 -10.41 19.03 8.40
CA GLY A 152 -9.04 18.60 8.10
C GLY A 152 -8.89 17.24 7.43
N GLY A 153 -9.97 16.50 7.19
CA GLY A 153 -10.00 15.24 6.46
C GLY A 153 -10.68 15.34 5.09
N ILE A 154 -10.78 14.24 4.37
CA ILE A 154 -11.48 14.13 3.08
C ILE A 154 -12.89 13.67 3.35
N LYS A 155 -13.89 14.42 2.87
CA LYS A 155 -15.30 14.07 3.03
C LYS A 155 -15.64 12.83 2.22
N ILE A 156 -16.30 11.88 2.85
CA ILE A 156 -16.86 10.70 2.19
C ILE A 156 -18.34 10.95 1.97
N GLU A 157 -18.78 10.83 0.73
CA GLU A 157 -20.21 10.79 0.43
C GLU A 157 -20.74 9.42 0.88
N LYS A 158 -21.78 9.43 1.74
CA LYS A 158 -22.43 8.22 2.24
C LYS A 158 -23.47 7.72 1.25
#